data_657bde0f13eac0a1f12e179cf9f13996
#
_entry.id   657bde0f13eac0a1f12e179cf9f13996
#
_cell.length_a   1.000
_cell.length_b   1.000
_cell.length_c   1.000
_cell.angle_alpha   90.00
_cell.angle_beta   90.00
_cell.angle_gamma   90.00
#
_symmetry.space_group_name_H-M   'P 1'
#
loop_
_entity.id
_entity.type
_entity.pdbx_description
1 polymer ?
#
loop_
_entity_poly.entity_id
_entity_poly.type
_entity_poly.pdbx_seq_one_letter_code
_entity_poly.pdbx_strand_id
1 'polypeptide(L)'
;MKKIITGMALLLVTTLSAFSQTKNITVSGRVVEDTKEPAIQATVQLLLLPDSVQASGTATTAQGYFTLPKVIAGKYVLKVSYIGFKSQYIPLHLYATTTAKNVGTLTLETDA
;
A
#
# COMPACT_ATOMS: atom_id res chain seq x y z
N MET A 1 -27.66 49.84 32.64
CA MET A 1 -27.50 49.30 32.19
C MET A 1 -26.97 48.69 31.70
N LYS A 2 -26.66 48.19 31.36
CA LYS A 2 -26.23 47.56 30.81
C LYS A 2 -25.75 46.79 30.31
N LYS A 3 -25.48 46.22 29.94
CA LYS A 3 -25.13 45.43 29.44
C LYS A 3 -24.35 44.91 28.91
N ILE A 4 -24.02 44.29 28.59
CA ILE A 4 -23.35 43.71 28.10
C ILE A 4 -22.88 42.95 27.52
N ILE A 5 -22.60 42.50 27.06
CA ILE A 5 -22.20 41.69 26.48
C ILE A 5 -21.53 41.18 26.01
N THR A 6 -21.28 40.88 25.79
CA THR A 6 -20.68 40.28 25.29
C THR A 6 -20.14 39.69 24.70
N GLY A 7 -19.94 39.48 24.28
CA GLY A 7 -19.27 38.86 23.61
C GLY A 7 -18.84 38.01 23.43
N MET A 8 -18.92 37.44 23.28
CA MET A 8 -18.51 36.51 23.12
C MET A 8 -17.85 36.05 22.45
N ALA A 9 -17.38 36.02 22.16
CA ALA A 9 -16.61 35.58 21.62
C ALA A 9 -16.46 34.51 21.27
N LEU A 10 -16.68 34.10 20.72
CA LEU A 10 -16.60 33.12 20.29
C LEU A 10 -15.62 32.65 19.82
N LEU A 11 -15.07 32.33 19.92
CA LEU A 11 -14.20 31.77 19.64
C LEU A 11 -14.15 30.85 18.97
N LEU A 12 -14.14 30.70 18.14
CA LEU A 12 -13.99 29.92 17.45
C LEU A 12 -12.91 29.33 17.31
N VAL A 13 -12.67 28.60 17.44
CA VAL A 13 -11.78 27.89 17.43
C VAL A 13 -11.66 27.19 16.44
N THR A 14 -11.23 27.41 15.61
CA THR A 14 -11.08 26.73 14.66
C THR A 14 -10.06 25.90 14.81
N THR A 15 -10.19 24.94 15.05
CA THR A 15 -9.35 24.04 15.18
C THR A 15 -8.95 23.60 14.04
N LEU A 16 -8.08 23.73 13.55
CA LEU A 16 -7.61 23.31 12.63
C LEU A 16 -6.99 22.20 12.72
N SER A 17 -7.35 21.39 12.57
CA SER A 17 -6.92 20.26 12.55
C SER A 17 -6.00 20.14 11.61
N ALA A 18 -5.04 20.07 11.85
CA ALA A 18 -4.15 19.86 11.12
C ALA A 18 -4.10 18.56 10.73
N PHE A 19 -4.52 18.15 9.81
CA PHE A 19 -4.39 16.96 9.52
C PHE A 19 -3.41 16.78 8.73
N SER A 20 -2.47 16.23 9.07
CA SER A 20 -1.64 15.66 8.39
C SER A 20 -2.17 14.80 7.39
N GLN A 21 -2.07 15.05 6.25
CA GLN A 21 -2.47 14.23 5.39
C GLN A 21 -1.50 13.31 5.09
N THR A 22 -1.62 12.10 5.37
CA THR A 22 -0.74 11.09 5.03
C THR A 22 -0.86 10.92 3.58
N LYS A 23 0.17 11.01 2.82
CA LYS A 23 0.10 10.75 1.46
C LYS A 23 -0.09 9.32 1.20
N ASN A 24 -0.99 8.97 0.37
CA ASN A 24 -1.21 7.59 -0.06
C ASN A 24 -0.28 7.25 -1.21
N ILE A 25 0.32 6.09 -1.15
CA ILE A 25 1.23 5.60 -2.16
C ILE A 25 0.56 4.44 -2.88
N THR A 26 0.67 4.39 -4.19
CA THR A 26 0.15 3.28 -4.96
C THR A 26 1.31 2.35 -5.32
N VAL A 27 1.21 1.09 -4.92
CA VAL A 27 2.22 0.08 -5.24
C VAL A 27 1.64 -0.80 -6.33
N SER A 28 2.38 -1.02 -7.39
CA SER A 28 1.90 -1.80 -8.52
C SER A 28 2.99 -2.67 -9.10
N GLY A 29 2.60 -3.60 -9.94
CA GLY A 29 3.55 -4.48 -10.61
C GLY A 29 2.85 -5.52 -11.42
N ARG A 30 3.61 -6.44 -11.94
CA ARG A 30 3.08 -7.54 -12.72
C ARG A 30 3.74 -8.84 -12.27
N VAL A 31 2.98 -9.91 -12.23
CA VAL A 31 3.49 -11.23 -11.84
C VAL A 31 3.31 -12.17 -13.01
N VAL A 32 4.38 -12.87 -13.36
CA VAL A 32 4.34 -13.86 -14.44
C VAL A 32 4.92 -15.17 -13.94
N GLU A 33 4.54 -16.24 -14.60
CA GLU A 33 5.10 -17.57 -14.34
C GLU A 33 6.48 -17.65 -14.96
N ASP A 34 7.19 -18.73 -14.69
CA ASP A 34 8.51 -18.95 -15.24
C ASP A 34 8.48 -19.06 -16.77
N THR A 35 7.33 -19.38 -17.36
CA THR A 35 7.15 -19.40 -18.81
C THR A 35 6.85 -18.03 -19.38
N LYS A 36 6.77 -17.01 -18.52
CA LYS A 36 6.42 -15.63 -18.87
C LYS A 36 4.94 -15.40 -19.10
N GLU A 37 4.12 -16.40 -18.82
CA GLU A 37 2.68 -16.21 -18.90
C GLU A 37 2.19 -15.49 -17.67
N PRO A 38 1.13 -14.71 -17.77
CA PRO A 38 0.63 -13.98 -16.59
C PRO A 38 0.19 -14.94 -15.48
N ALA A 39 0.54 -14.62 -14.26
CA ALA A 39 0.04 -15.35 -13.12
C ALA A 39 -1.32 -14.75 -12.76
N ILE A 40 -2.38 -15.49 -13.03
CA ILE A 40 -3.74 -15.01 -12.86
C ILE A 40 -4.24 -15.33 -11.47
N GLN A 41 -4.76 -14.33 -10.76
CA GLN A 41 -5.30 -14.52 -9.41
C GLN A 41 -4.21 -14.94 -8.42
N ALA A 42 -2.98 -14.56 -8.65
CA ALA A 42 -1.93 -14.77 -7.65
C ALA A 42 -2.20 -13.84 -6.46
N THR A 43 -1.87 -14.29 -5.28
CA THR A 43 -2.10 -13.50 -4.08
C THR A 43 -0.91 -12.57 -3.83
N VAL A 44 -1.19 -11.31 -3.67
CA VAL A 44 -0.16 -10.31 -3.37
C VAL A 44 -0.47 -9.71 -2.01
N GLN A 45 0.47 -9.84 -1.07
CA GLN A 45 0.29 -9.31 0.27
C GLN A 45 1.39 -8.33 0.58
N LEU A 46 1.05 -7.24 1.19
CA LEU A 46 2.03 -6.26 1.64
C LEU A 46 2.13 -6.38 3.16
N LEU A 47 3.27 -6.80 3.65
CA LEU A 47 3.47 -7.06 5.07
C LEU A 47 4.32 -5.95 5.67
N LEU A 48 3.81 -5.35 6.74
CA LEU A 48 4.50 -4.26 7.41
C LEU A 48 5.52 -4.81 8.39
N LEU A 49 6.76 -4.34 8.27
CA LEU A 49 7.82 -4.74 9.16
C LEU A 49 7.81 -3.91 10.44
N PRO A 50 8.33 -4.44 11.53
CA PRO A 50 9.07 -5.71 11.63
C PRO A 50 8.19 -6.93 11.88
N ASP A 51 6.95 -6.74 12.26
CA ASP A 51 6.12 -7.86 12.68
C ASP A 51 5.43 -8.61 11.56
N SER A 52 5.62 -8.19 10.34
CA SER A 52 5.00 -8.83 9.18
C SER A 52 3.47 -8.84 9.25
N VAL A 53 2.90 -7.77 9.75
CA VAL A 53 1.46 -7.65 9.81
C VAL A 53 0.95 -7.26 8.44
N GLN A 54 -0.11 -7.88 7.97
CA GLN A 54 -0.61 -7.58 6.65
C GLN A 54 -1.23 -6.17 6.62
N ALA A 55 -0.67 -5.31 5.81
CA ALA A 55 -1.14 -3.94 5.67
C ALA A 55 -2.08 -3.80 4.48
N SER A 56 -1.94 -4.63 3.46
CA SER A 56 -2.76 -4.57 2.26
C SER A 56 -2.64 -5.87 1.49
N GLY A 57 -3.55 -6.14 0.61
CA GLY A 57 -3.50 -7.34 -0.21
C GLY A 57 -4.44 -7.24 -1.39
N THR A 58 -4.13 -7.99 -2.43
CA THR A 58 -4.93 -8.04 -3.64
C THR A 58 -4.59 -9.33 -4.40
N ALA A 59 -5.26 -9.52 -5.50
CA ALA A 59 -4.96 -10.63 -6.40
C ALA A 59 -4.64 -10.04 -7.78
N THR A 60 -3.82 -10.74 -8.55
CA THR A 60 -3.46 -10.27 -9.87
C THR A 60 -4.63 -10.42 -10.83
N THR A 61 -4.62 -9.60 -11.86
CA THR A 61 -5.65 -9.61 -12.91
C THR A 61 -5.36 -10.74 -13.91
N ALA A 62 -6.18 -10.84 -14.92
CA ALA A 62 -5.98 -11.82 -15.98
C ALA A 62 -4.70 -11.59 -16.76
N GLN A 63 -4.15 -10.39 -16.72
CA GLN A 63 -2.87 -10.08 -17.36
C GLN A 63 -1.72 -10.12 -16.38
N GLY A 64 -1.98 -10.50 -15.14
CA GLY A 64 -0.95 -10.61 -14.11
C GLY A 64 -0.63 -9.31 -13.38
N TYR A 65 -1.35 -8.26 -13.62
CA TYR A 65 -1.08 -6.96 -12.96
C TYR A 65 -1.72 -6.89 -11.58
N PHE A 66 -1.10 -6.16 -10.70
CA PHE A 66 -1.68 -5.89 -9.39
C PHE A 66 -1.49 -4.42 -9.01
N THR A 67 -2.37 -3.93 -8.19
CA THR A 67 -2.30 -2.57 -7.67
C THR A 67 -2.73 -2.57 -6.21
N LEU A 68 -1.93 -1.94 -5.38
CA LEU A 68 -2.25 -1.76 -3.97
C LEU A 68 -2.33 -0.27 -3.71
N PRO A 69 -3.54 0.29 -3.65
CA PRO A 69 -3.69 1.72 -3.44
C PRO A 69 -3.64 2.08 -1.97
N LYS A 70 -3.43 3.34 -1.69
CA LYS A 70 -3.54 3.85 -0.33
C LYS A 70 -2.58 3.21 0.67
N VAL A 71 -1.35 3.00 0.25
CA VAL A 71 -0.32 2.47 1.13
C VAL A 71 0.41 3.65 1.77
N ILE A 72 0.73 3.52 3.04
CA ILE A 72 1.44 4.58 3.75
C ILE A 72 2.92 4.31 3.72
N ALA A 73 3.72 5.35 3.85
CA ALA A 73 5.18 5.19 3.89
C ALA A 73 5.59 4.24 5.01
N GLY A 74 6.61 3.46 4.77
CA GLY A 74 7.09 2.49 5.76
C GLY A 74 7.96 1.43 5.13
N LYS A 75 8.39 0.49 5.93
CA LYS A 75 9.20 -0.63 5.47
C LYS A 75 8.32 -1.85 5.39
N TYR A 76 8.31 -2.47 4.23
CA TYR A 76 7.41 -3.60 3.97
C TYR A 76 8.13 -4.75 3.28
N VAL A 77 7.48 -5.88 3.27
CA VAL A 77 7.86 -7.00 2.40
C VAL A 77 6.63 -7.30 1.56
N LEU A 78 6.82 -7.35 0.25
CA LEU A 78 5.76 -7.73 -0.65
C LEU A 78 5.86 -9.23 -0.85
N LYS A 79 4.82 -9.95 -0.48
CA LYS A 79 4.80 -11.40 -0.62
C LYS A 79 3.86 -11.79 -1.74
N VAL A 80 4.35 -12.56 -2.70
CA VAL A 80 3.55 -13.02 -3.82
C VAL A 80 3.46 -14.53 -3.74
N SER A 81 2.25 -15.04 -3.74
CA SER A 81 1.99 -16.49 -3.66
C SER A 81 1.11 -16.93 -4.80
N TYR A 82 1.44 -18.07 -5.38
CA TYR A 82 0.66 -18.60 -6.49
C TYR A 82 0.76 -20.12 -6.43
N ILE A 83 -0.35 -20.79 -6.65
CA ILE A 83 -0.36 -22.24 -6.51
C ILE A 83 0.61 -22.88 -7.47
N GLY A 84 1.44 -23.77 -6.99
CA GLY A 84 2.43 -24.47 -7.82
C GLY A 84 3.75 -23.74 -7.93
N PHE A 85 3.88 -22.56 -7.31
CA PHE A 85 5.10 -21.76 -7.40
C PHE A 85 5.61 -21.39 -6.03
N LYS A 86 6.90 -21.12 -5.94
CA LYS A 86 7.50 -20.68 -4.69
C LYS A 86 7.05 -19.27 -4.41
N SER A 87 6.74 -18.99 -3.16
CA SER A 87 6.39 -17.62 -2.78
C SER A 87 7.61 -16.72 -2.91
N GLN A 88 7.40 -15.50 -3.35
CA GLN A 88 8.47 -14.53 -3.44
C GLN A 88 8.27 -13.45 -2.40
N TYR A 89 9.38 -12.95 -1.87
CA TYR A 89 9.38 -11.92 -0.85
C TYR A 89 10.27 -10.79 -1.33
N ILE A 90 9.71 -9.63 -1.55
CA ILE A 90 10.45 -8.48 -2.07
C ILE A 90 10.44 -7.37 -1.03
N PRO A 91 11.57 -6.99 -0.48
CA PRO A 91 11.61 -5.89 0.47
C PRO A 91 11.32 -4.58 -0.22
N LEU A 92 10.50 -3.76 0.41
CA LEU A 92 10.15 -2.45 -0.11
C LEU A 92 10.29 -1.42 0.97
N HIS A 93 10.93 -0.32 0.66
CA HIS A 93 10.99 0.81 1.57
C HIS A 93 10.29 1.97 0.87
N LEU A 94 9.12 2.34 1.35
CA LEU A 94 8.34 3.41 0.75
C LEU A 94 8.56 4.67 1.55
N TYR A 95 9.09 5.68 0.89
CA TYR A 95 9.44 6.93 1.57
C TYR A 95 8.27 7.91 1.54
N ALA A 96 8.26 8.82 2.47
CA ALA A 96 7.17 9.79 2.57
C ALA A 96 7.03 10.65 1.33
N THR A 97 8.08 10.76 0.53
CA THR A 97 8.04 11.56 -0.70
C THR A 97 7.56 10.76 -1.90
N THR A 98 7.39 9.44 -1.76
CA THR A 98 6.98 8.58 -2.86
C THR A 98 5.47 8.72 -3.07
N THR A 99 5.04 8.80 -4.31
CA THR A 99 3.61 8.80 -4.62
C THR A 99 3.20 7.51 -5.31
N ALA A 100 4.13 6.85 -5.97
CA ALA A 100 3.86 5.60 -6.66
C ALA A 100 5.11 4.76 -6.70
N LYS A 101 4.95 3.46 -6.58
CA LYS A 101 6.06 2.53 -6.64
C LYS A 101 5.68 1.37 -7.54
N ASN A 102 6.35 1.24 -8.68
CA ASN A 102 6.15 0.12 -9.57
C ASN A 102 7.29 -0.85 -9.34
N VAL A 103 7.00 -2.03 -8.87
CA VAL A 103 8.03 -3.02 -8.54
C VAL A 103 8.48 -3.80 -9.78
N GLY A 104 7.88 -3.52 -10.93
CA GLY A 104 8.27 -4.18 -12.17
C GLY A 104 7.61 -5.53 -12.33
N THR A 105 8.21 -6.37 -13.14
CA THR A 105 7.69 -7.71 -13.41
C THR A 105 8.39 -8.72 -12.52
N LEU A 106 7.60 -9.47 -11.78
CA LEU A 106 8.11 -10.48 -10.87
C LEU A 106 7.89 -11.85 -11.53
N THR A 107 8.95 -12.61 -11.70
CA THR A 107 8.88 -13.92 -12.32
C THR A 107 8.90 -14.98 -11.22
N LEU A 108 7.88 -15.80 -11.18
CA LEU A 108 7.77 -16.85 -10.18
C LEU A 108 8.51 -18.11 -10.62
N GLU A 109 9.04 -18.83 -9.65
CA GLU A 109 9.73 -20.08 -9.92
C GLU A 109 8.85 -21.24 -9.51
N THR A 110 8.86 -22.26 -10.32
CA THR A 110 8.08 -23.46 -10.03
C THR A 110 8.57 -24.11 -8.75
N ASP A 111 7.61 -24.51 -7.91
CA ASP A 111 7.94 -25.19 -6.67
C ASP A 111 7.93 -26.67 -6.97
N ALA A 112 8.98 -27.18 -7.54
CA ALA A 112 9.01 -28.57 -7.98
C ALA A 112 9.56 -29.50 -6.92
#